data_fb927946b2543e38fc268379c4400593
#
_entry.id   fb927946b2543e38fc268379c4400593
#
_cell.length_a   1.000
_cell.length_b   1.000
_cell.length_c   1.000
_cell.angle_alpha   90.00
_cell.angle_beta   90.00
_cell.angle_gamma   90.00
#
_symmetry.space_group_name_H-M   'P 1'
#
loop_
_entity.id
_entity.type
_entity.pdbx_description
1 polymer ?
#
loop_
_entity_poly.entity_id
_entity_poly.type
_entity_poly.pdbx_seq_one_letter_code
_entity_poly.pdbx_strand_id
1 'polypeptide(L)'
;MSKSSLKKRGGKMHQFIIIDPDLCTGCETCESVCSFVHDGEFNQINTRIHRVRIEPVFNIALACQKCEDAPCIRSCPEKALTKNEETGSIIVDDDKCNGCAFCIRACDFGVINLHIDSQKALICDLCDGMKEDFIDPEVGKTEPQCIAVCPKEAISLKNVEQIGEETRMDAVKRLFGDVSEFGGK
;
A
#
# COMPACT_ATOMS: atom_id res chain seq x y z
N MET A 1 7.06 17.04 42.25
CA MET A 1 7.68 16.39 41.06
C MET A 1 6.66 15.44 40.45
N SER A 2 5.95 15.91 39.45
CA SER A 2 4.85 15.22 38.79
C SER A 2 5.41 14.18 37.81
N LYS A 3 5.11 12.90 38.03
CA LYS A 3 5.43 11.83 37.08
C LYS A 3 4.43 11.94 35.93
N SER A 4 4.87 12.51 34.82
CA SER A 4 4.18 12.48 33.55
C SER A 4 3.98 11.02 33.13
N SER A 5 2.73 10.57 33.21
CA SER A 5 2.28 9.26 32.73
C SER A 5 2.38 9.24 31.20
N LEU A 6 3.44 8.67 30.65
CA LEU A 6 3.53 8.29 29.25
C LEU A 6 2.46 7.21 28.98
N LYS A 7 1.29 7.64 28.50
CA LYS A 7 0.29 6.76 27.95
C LYS A 7 0.93 5.98 26.81
N LYS A 8 1.18 4.67 27.00
CA LYS A 8 1.53 3.77 25.90
C LYS A 8 0.42 3.86 24.86
N ARG A 9 0.68 4.49 23.74
CA ARG A 9 -0.17 4.40 22.55
C ARG A 9 0.00 2.99 22.00
N GLY A 10 -0.80 2.06 22.48
CA GLY A 10 -0.97 0.73 21.91
C GLY A 10 -1.87 0.81 20.67
N GLY A 11 -1.47 1.59 19.66
CA GLY A 11 -2.11 1.57 18.35
C GLY A 11 -1.68 0.32 17.61
N LYS A 12 -2.64 -0.40 17.03
CA LYS A 12 -2.36 -1.46 16.05
C LYS A 12 -1.43 -0.87 14.99
N MET A 13 -0.27 -1.47 14.75
CA MET A 13 0.68 -0.96 13.77
C MET A 13 0.12 -1.17 12.37
N HIS A 14 -0.10 -0.08 11.64
CA HIS A 14 -0.55 -0.13 10.26
C HIS A 14 0.50 -0.80 9.37
N GLN A 15 0.05 -1.59 8.43
CA GLN A 15 0.90 -2.25 7.44
C GLN A 15 0.86 -1.50 6.12
N PHE A 16 1.98 -1.48 5.41
CA PHE A 16 2.16 -0.79 4.14
C PHE A 16 2.64 -1.75 3.08
N ILE A 17 2.23 -1.50 1.85
CA ILE A 17 2.86 -2.12 0.67
C ILE A 17 4.20 -1.41 0.45
N ILE A 18 5.28 -2.17 0.57
CA ILE A 18 6.65 -1.71 0.29
C ILE A 18 7.14 -2.41 -0.97
N ILE A 19 7.79 -1.68 -1.83
CA ILE A 19 8.34 -2.19 -3.08
C ILE A 19 9.84 -1.97 -3.09
N ASP A 20 10.58 -3.05 -3.38
CA ASP A 20 12.00 -3.01 -3.62
C ASP A 20 12.26 -2.63 -5.08
N PRO A 21 12.82 -1.44 -5.36
CA PRO A 21 13.07 -0.99 -6.72
C PRO A 21 14.17 -1.78 -7.43
N ASP A 22 15.10 -2.41 -6.69
CA ASP A 22 16.19 -3.21 -7.25
C ASP A 22 15.68 -4.56 -7.79
N LEU A 23 14.56 -5.06 -7.25
CA LEU A 23 13.91 -6.27 -7.70
C LEU A 23 12.78 -6.02 -8.70
N CYS A 24 12.18 -4.83 -8.68
CA CYS A 24 11.03 -4.51 -9.53
C CYS A 24 11.42 -4.40 -11.01
N THR A 25 10.85 -5.25 -11.83
CA THR A 25 11.08 -5.27 -13.29
C THR A 25 10.07 -4.44 -14.08
N GLY A 26 9.03 -3.89 -13.43
CA GLY A 26 7.96 -3.14 -14.10
C GLY A 26 7.05 -4.02 -14.96
N CYS A 27 6.86 -5.30 -14.60
CA CYS A 27 6.10 -6.27 -15.40
C CYS A 27 4.58 -6.08 -15.40
N GLU A 28 4.04 -5.14 -14.58
CA GLU A 28 2.61 -4.79 -14.49
C GLU A 28 1.68 -5.90 -13.96
N THR A 29 2.21 -7.05 -13.55
CA THR A 29 1.41 -8.14 -13.00
C THR A 29 0.61 -7.70 -11.76
N CYS A 30 1.20 -6.85 -10.91
CA CYS A 30 0.55 -6.32 -9.72
C CYS A 30 -0.66 -5.42 -10.05
N GLU A 31 -0.58 -4.63 -11.12
CA GLU A 31 -1.69 -3.79 -11.60
C GLU A 31 -2.81 -4.67 -12.18
N SER A 32 -2.44 -5.65 -13.01
CA SER A 32 -3.38 -6.56 -13.65
C SER A 32 -4.17 -7.37 -12.62
N VAL A 33 -3.52 -7.96 -11.61
CA VAL A 33 -4.22 -8.71 -10.57
C VAL A 33 -5.07 -7.80 -9.68
N CYS A 34 -4.60 -6.58 -9.40
CA CYS A 34 -5.35 -5.64 -8.58
C CYS A 34 -6.71 -5.29 -9.20
N SER A 35 -6.74 -4.95 -10.49
CA SER A 35 -8.00 -4.71 -11.19
C SER A 35 -8.86 -5.97 -11.28
N PHE A 36 -8.26 -7.11 -11.56
CA PHE A 36 -8.99 -8.37 -11.71
C PHE A 36 -9.74 -8.77 -10.42
N VAL A 37 -9.08 -8.74 -9.27
CA VAL A 37 -9.72 -9.17 -8.00
C VAL A 37 -10.76 -8.20 -7.47
N HIS A 38 -10.73 -6.94 -7.89
CA HIS A 38 -11.72 -5.95 -7.48
C HIS A 38 -12.87 -5.82 -8.48
N ASP A 39 -12.55 -5.81 -9.77
CA ASP A 39 -13.55 -5.51 -10.82
C ASP A 39 -13.91 -6.74 -11.65
N GLY A 40 -13.10 -7.82 -11.62
CA GLY A 40 -13.30 -9.04 -12.42
C GLY A 40 -12.72 -8.92 -13.83
N GLU A 41 -12.02 -7.82 -14.13
CA GLU A 41 -11.46 -7.52 -15.44
C GLU A 41 -10.01 -7.07 -15.35
N PHE A 42 -9.22 -7.44 -16.36
CA PHE A 42 -7.84 -6.94 -16.48
C PHE A 42 -7.84 -5.54 -17.10
N ASN A 43 -7.77 -4.52 -16.26
CA ASN A 43 -7.75 -3.13 -16.68
C ASN A 43 -6.73 -2.34 -15.86
N GLN A 44 -5.62 -1.97 -16.47
CA GLN A 44 -4.53 -1.22 -15.79
C GLN A 44 -4.93 0.20 -15.37
N ILE A 45 -6.06 0.73 -15.82
CA ILE A 45 -6.57 2.03 -15.38
C ILE A 45 -7.32 1.86 -14.05
N ASN A 46 -8.08 0.77 -13.89
CA ASN A 46 -8.88 0.49 -12.71
C ASN A 46 -8.07 -0.21 -11.59
N THR A 47 -6.82 0.16 -11.42
CA THR A 47 -5.94 -0.43 -10.41
C THR A 47 -5.78 0.48 -9.19
N ARG A 48 -5.41 -0.10 -8.04
CA ARG A 48 -5.13 0.59 -6.76
C ARG A 48 -3.64 0.56 -6.39
N ILE A 49 -2.82 -0.03 -7.25
CA ILE A 49 -1.35 -0.01 -7.23
C ILE A 49 -0.87 0.42 -8.60
N HIS A 50 0.11 1.30 -8.69
CA HIS A 50 0.50 1.93 -9.95
C HIS A 50 1.98 1.77 -10.20
N ARG A 51 2.33 1.25 -11.38
CA ARG A 51 3.71 1.20 -11.84
C ARG A 51 4.15 2.57 -12.33
N VAL A 52 5.30 2.98 -11.87
CA VAL A 52 6.02 4.15 -12.39
C VAL A 52 7.30 3.68 -13.06
N ARG A 53 7.52 4.13 -14.28
CA ARG A 53 8.72 3.84 -15.05
C ARG A 53 9.43 5.13 -15.39
N ILE A 54 10.71 5.21 -15.01
CA ILE A 54 11.60 6.32 -15.39
C ILE A 54 12.69 5.74 -16.28
N GLU A 55 12.63 6.07 -17.56
CA GLU A 55 13.58 5.57 -18.53
C GLU A 55 15.02 6.07 -18.22
N PRO A 56 16.07 5.28 -18.49
CA PRO A 56 16.00 3.96 -19.12
C PRO A 56 15.87 2.76 -18.16
N VAL A 57 16.02 2.93 -16.82
CA VAL A 57 16.36 1.79 -15.94
C VAL A 57 15.59 1.71 -14.63
N PHE A 58 14.75 2.66 -14.29
CA PHE A 58 14.08 2.65 -12.99
C PHE A 58 12.60 2.27 -13.10
N ASN A 59 12.21 1.20 -12.44
CA ASN A 59 10.82 0.79 -12.30
C ASN A 59 10.46 0.64 -10.83
N ILE A 60 9.28 1.10 -10.45
CA ILE A 60 8.73 0.90 -9.11
C ILE A 60 7.22 0.84 -9.20
N ALA A 61 6.58 0.05 -8.33
CA ALA A 61 5.15 0.17 -8.10
C ALA A 61 4.91 1.02 -6.85
N LEU A 62 3.80 1.75 -6.83
CA LEU A 62 3.40 2.59 -5.70
C LEU A 62 1.96 2.27 -5.30
N ALA A 63 1.72 2.16 -4.00
CA ALA A 63 0.39 1.98 -3.42
C ALA A 63 0.16 3.01 -2.30
N CYS A 64 -1.06 3.07 -1.75
CA CYS A 64 -1.41 4.00 -0.69
C CYS A 64 -0.49 3.82 0.53
N GLN A 65 0.15 4.91 0.96
CA GLN A 65 1.07 4.95 2.10
C GLN A 65 0.35 5.14 3.44
N LYS A 66 -1.00 5.14 3.46
CA LYS A 66 -1.82 5.21 4.67
C LYS A 66 -1.41 6.33 5.62
N CYS A 67 -1.18 7.52 5.07
CA CYS A 67 -0.71 8.70 5.78
C CYS A 67 -1.48 8.92 7.08
N GLU A 68 -0.79 9.30 8.18
CA GLU A 68 -1.47 9.58 9.44
C GLU A 68 -2.40 10.78 9.30
N ASP A 69 -1.94 11.83 8.64
CA ASP A 69 -2.69 13.06 8.35
C ASP A 69 -3.25 13.06 6.92
N ALA A 70 -3.89 12.01 6.51
CA ALA A 70 -4.41 11.73 5.16
C ALA A 70 -4.93 12.99 4.40
N PRO A 71 -4.11 13.66 3.57
CA PRO A 71 -4.51 14.89 2.86
C PRO A 71 -5.69 14.64 1.92
N CYS A 72 -5.78 13.42 1.37
CA CYS A 72 -6.89 13.01 0.50
C CYS A 72 -8.25 13.07 1.23
N ILE A 73 -8.32 12.69 2.49
CA ILE A 73 -9.55 12.77 3.31
C ILE A 73 -9.94 14.23 3.52
N ARG A 74 -8.98 15.06 3.93
CA ARG A 74 -9.24 16.50 4.20
C ARG A 74 -9.66 17.27 2.98
N SER A 75 -9.18 16.87 1.81
CA SER A 75 -9.50 17.54 0.55
C SER A 75 -10.86 17.14 -0.03
N CYS A 76 -11.51 16.09 0.51
CA CYS A 76 -12.77 15.60 -0.03
C CYS A 76 -13.96 16.47 0.42
N PRO A 77 -14.61 17.25 -0.50
CA PRO A 77 -15.73 18.10 -0.14
C PRO A 77 -16.97 17.29 0.27
N GLU A 78 -17.17 16.12 -0.34
CA GLU A 78 -18.29 15.22 -0.07
C GLU A 78 -18.08 14.34 1.16
N LYS A 79 -16.91 14.41 1.79
CA LYS A 79 -16.52 13.52 2.91
C LYS A 79 -16.74 12.05 2.60
N ALA A 80 -16.49 11.68 1.35
CA ALA A 80 -16.61 10.30 0.87
C ALA A 80 -15.44 9.42 1.29
N LEU A 81 -14.34 10.00 1.83
CA LEU A 81 -13.16 9.27 2.25
C LEU A 81 -13.08 9.24 3.77
N THR A 82 -12.91 8.04 4.32
CA THR A 82 -12.71 7.82 5.76
C THR A 82 -11.51 6.92 6.00
N LYS A 83 -10.92 6.99 7.19
CA LYS A 83 -9.81 6.11 7.58
C LYS A 83 -10.33 4.99 8.47
N ASN A 84 -9.97 3.78 8.13
CA ASN A 84 -10.19 2.64 9.02
C ASN A 84 -9.17 2.70 10.16
N GLU A 85 -9.61 2.82 11.39
CA GLU A 85 -8.76 2.94 12.58
C GLU A 85 -7.96 1.66 12.88
N GLU A 86 -8.43 0.50 12.40
CA GLU A 86 -7.75 -0.78 12.63
C GLU A 86 -6.63 -1.05 11.61
N THR A 87 -6.90 -0.82 10.33
CA THR A 87 -5.98 -1.15 9.23
C THR A 87 -5.22 0.05 8.71
N GLY A 88 -5.67 1.27 9.03
CA GLY A 88 -5.16 2.52 8.48
C GLY A 88 -5.56 2.74 7.00
N SER A 89 -6.28 1.82 6.39
CA SER A 89 -6.71 1.93 5.00
C SER A 89 -7.73 3.06 4.83
N ILE A 90 -7.69 3.70 3.66
CA ILE A 90 -8.67 4.70 3.29
C ILE A 90 -9.85 3.99 2.62
N ILE A 91 -11.03 4.15 3.21
CA ILE A 91 -12.28 3.60 2.69
C ILE A 91 -12.95 4.68 1.85
N VAL A 92 -13.45 4.30 0.70
CA VAL A 92 -14.23 5.15 -0.21
C VAL A 92 -15.70 4.79 -0.06
N ASP A 93 -16.52 5.80 0.23
CA ASP A 93 -17.99 5.71 0.21
C ASP A 93 -18.44 6.05 -1.22
N ASP A 94 -18.77 5.03 -2.00
CA ASP A 94 -19.11 5.16 -3.41
C ASP A 94 -20.40 5.97 -3.61
N ASP A 95 -21.34 5.95 -2.66
CA ASP A 95 -22.58 6.72 -2.76
C ASP A 95 -22.32 8.22 -2.62
N LYS A 96 -21.30 8.61 -1.86
CA LYS A 96 -20.92 10.01 -1.67
C LYS A 96 -19.88 10.50 -2.67
N CYS A 97 -19.05 9.59 -3.21
CA CYS A 97 -18.01 9.99 -4.14
C CYS A 97 -18.60 10.47 -5.46
N ASN A 98 -18.35 11.72 -5.83
CA ASN A 98 -18.81 12.32 -7.09
C ASN A 98 -17.73 12.42 -8.18
N GLY A 99 -16.53 11.85 -7.96
CA GLY A 99 -15.44 11.84 -8.92
C GLY A 99 -14.74 13.19 -9.14
N CYS A 100 -14.83 14.12 -8.20
CA CYS A 100 -14.27 15.48 -8.33
C CYS A 100 -12.73 15.57 -8.41
N ALA A 101 -12.01 14.47 -8.18
CA ALA A 101 -10.55 14.35 -8.27
C ALA A 101 -9.72 15.23 -7.30
N PHE A 102 -10.32 15.84 -6.27
CA PHE A 102 -9.56 16.61 -5.28
C PHE A 102 -8.59 15.72 -4.49
N CYS A 103 -8.98 14.50 -4.18
CA CYS A 103 -8.13 13.52 -3.49
C CYS A 103 -6.88 13.14 -4.30
N ILE A 104 -7.00 13.07 -5.64
CA ILE A 104 -5.87 12.80 -6.53
C ILE A 104 -4.83 13.91 -6.42
N ARG A 105 -5.28 15.18 -6.48
CA ARG A 105 -4.39 16.34 -6.39
C ARG A 105 -3.76 16.51 -5.02
N ALA A 106 -4.43 16.03 -3.98
CA ALA A 106 -3.96 16.13 -2.60
C ALA A 106 -3.02 14.97 -2.21
N CYS A 107 -2.88 13.94 -3.05
CA CYS A 107 -2.02 12.80 -2.76
C CYS A 107 -0.58 13.08 -3.16
N ASP A 108 0.31 13.24 -2.19
CA ASP A 108 1.75 13.49 -2.45
C ASP A 108 2.44 12.32 -3.17
N PHE A 109 1.85 11.12 -3.10
CA PHE A 109 2.39 9.90 -3.73
C PHE A 109 1.78 9.62 -5.11
N GLY A 110 0.72 10.35 -5.52
CA GLY A 110 0.06 10.17 -6.81
C GLY A 110 -0.60 8.80 -7.01
N VAL A 111 -1.01 8.13 -5.93
CA VAL A 111 -1.49 6.73 -5.96
C VAL A 111 -3.02 6.60 -5.93
N ILE A 112 -3.73 7.67 -6.18
CA ILE A 112 -5.20 7.67 -6.26
C ILE A 112 -5.60 7.85 -7.70
N ASN A 113 -6.48 7.00 -8.18
CA ASN A 113 -7.05 7.09 -9.53
C ASN A 113 -8.58 7.12 -9.44
N LEU A 114 -9.25 7.33 -10.57
CA LEU A 114 -10.69 7.16 -10.71
C LEU A 114 -10.99 5.94 -11.58
N HIS A 115 -11.98 5.18 -11.18
CA HIS A 115 -12.52 4.10 -12.00
C HIS A 115 -13.05 4.66 -13.33
N ILE A 116 -12.71 4.04 -14.44
CA ILE A 116 -12.97 4.60 -15.78
C ILE A 116 -14.46 4.82 -16.05
N ASP A 117 -15.32 3.91 -15.61
CA ASP A 117 -16.76 3.97 -15.86
C ASP A 117 -17.52 4.69 -14.74
N SER A 118 -17.31 4.25 -13.48
CA SER A 118 -18.06 4.78 -12.34
C SER A 118 -17.55 6.14 -11.85
N GLN A 119 -16.33 6.55 -12.26
CA GLN A 119 -15.65 7.77 -11.81
C GLN A 119 -15.45 7.83 -10.28
N LYS A 120 -15.50 6.70 -9.60
CA LYS A 120 -15.25 6.62 -8.15
C LYS A 120 -13.75 6.54 -7.86
N ALA A 121 -13.33 7.06 -6.72
CA ALA A 121 -11.92 7.03 -6.34
C ALA A 121 -11.45 5.60 -6.05
N LEU A 122 -10.30 5.23 -6.60
CA LEU A 122 -9.62 3.96 -6.37
C LEU A 122 -8.41 4.20 -5.48
N ILE A 123 -8.40 3.56 -4.31
CA ILE A 123 -7.33 3.68 -3.31
C ILE A 123 -7.02 2.27 -2.78
N CYS A 124 -5.74 1.95 -2.61
CA CYS A 124 -5.33 0.64 -2.10
C CYS A 124 -5.89 0.38 -0.68
N ASP A 125 -6.69 -0.65 -0.58
CA ASP A 125 -7.36 -1.13 0.63
C ASP A 125 -6.73 -2.42 1.21
N LEU A 126 -5.57 -2.85 0.67
CA LEU A 126 -4.93 -4.14 0.95
C LEU A 126 -5.81 -5.35 0.54
N CYS A 127 -6.54 -5.21 -0.54
CA CYS A 127 -7.52 -6.19 -1.04
C CYS A 127 -8.68 -6.47 -0.07
N ASP A 128 -9.00 -5.53 0.83
CA ASP A 128 -10.14 -5.67 1.75
C ASP A 128 -11.48 -5.67 1.00
N GLY A 129 -11.59 -4.89 -0.07
CA GLY A 129 -12.74 -4.85 -1.00
C GLY A 129 -12.65 -5.84 -2.17
N MET A 130 -11.84 -6.90 -2.08
CA MET A 130 -11.77 -7.94 -3.11
C MET A 130 -13.10 -8.69 -3.23
N LYS A 131 -13.52 -9.02 -4.47
CA LYS A 131 -14.73 -9.81 -4.70
C LYS A 131 -14.63 -11.18 -4.04
N GLU A 132 -15.73 -11.65 -3.47
CA GLU A 132 -15.80 -12.94 -2.75
C GLU A 132 -15.41 -14.13 -3.63
N ASP A 133 -15.69 -14.07 -4.93
CA ASP A 133 -15.33 -15.13 -5.90
C ASP A 133 -13.82 -15.39 -6.00
N PHE A 134 -12.98 -14.45 -5.57
CA PHE A 134 -11.53 -14.58 -5.58
C PHE A 134 -10.93 -14.88 -4.20
N ILE A 135 -11.77 -15.10 -3.19
CA ILE A 135 -11.35 -15.51 -1.85
C ILE A 135 -11.44 -17.03 -1.79
N ASP A 136 -10.29 -17.68 -1.51
CA ASP A 136 -10.30 -19.12 -1.26
C ASP A 136 -11.15 -19.43 -0.02
N PRO A 137 -12.18 -20.27 -0.13
CA PRO A 137 -13.08 -20.55 0.98
C PRO A 137 -12.44 -21.31 2.14
N GLU A 138 -11.32 -22.02 1.91
CA GLU A 138 -10.62 -22.78 2.94
C GLU A 138 -9.54 -21.97 3.63
N VAL A 139 -8.89 -21.05 2.89
CA VAL A 139 -7.73 -20.27 3.35
C VAL A 139 -8.12 -18.83 3.75
N GLY A 140 -9.20 -18.32 3.16
CA GLY A 140 -9.63 -16.94 3.35
C GLY A 140 -8.69 -15.90 2.71
N LYS A 141 -8.79 -14.65 3.15
CA LYS A 141 -7.87 -13.57 2.74
C LYS A 141 -6.54 -13.71 3.49
N THR A 142 -5.48 -14.11 2.82
CA THR A 142 -4.17 -14.29 3.45
C THR A 142 -3.28 -13.06 3.32
N GLU A 143 -3.11 -12.54 2.10
CA GLU A 143 -2.27 -11.39 1.81
C GLU A 143 -2.78 -10.62 0.58
N PRO A 144 -2.35 -9.35 0.38
CA PRO A 144 -2.67 -8.62 -0.83
C PRO A 144 -2.19 -9.35 -2.09
N GLN A 145 -3.08 -9.48 -3.09
CA GLN A 145 -2.83 -10.29 -4.28
C GLN A 145 -1.63 -9.82 -5.10
N CYS A 146 -1.32 -8.52 -5.09
CA CYS A 146 -0.13 -7.99 -5.75
C CYS A 146 1.19 -8.56 -5.18
N ILE A 147 1.20 -8.97 -3.91
CA ILE A 147 2.34 -9.64 -3.28
C ILE A 147 2.41 -11.09 -3.78
N ALA A 148 1.30 -11.82 -3.67
CA ALA A 148 1.22 -13.24 -4.03
C ALA A 148 1.65 -13.52 -5.48
N VAL A 149 1.36 -12.61 -6.42
CA VAL A 149 1.68 -12.81 -7.84
C VAL A 149 2.99 -12.20 -8.29
N CYS A 150 3.73 -11.50 -7.42
CA CYS A 150 4.96 -10.82 -7.83
C CYS A 150 6.07 -11.84 -8.19
N PRO A 151 6.48 -11.98 -9.47
CA PRO A 151 7.43 -13.00 -9.88
C PRO A 151 8.86 -12.76 -9.38
N LYS A 152 9.12 -11.57 -8.86
CA LYS A 152 10.41 -11.16 -8.32
C LYS A 152 10.40 -10.93 -6.81
N GLU A 153 9.26 -11.21 -6.15
CA GLU A 153 9.11 -10.95 -4.71
C GLU A 153 9.48 -9.52 -4.30
N ALA A 154 9.33 -8.58 -5.25
CA ALA A 154 9.67 -7.19 -5.06
C ALA A 154 8.69 -6.44 -4.16
N ILE A 155 7.52 -7.02 -3.89
CA ILE A 155 6.43 -6.39 -3.12
C ILE A 155 6.29 -7.13 -1.79
N SER A 156 6.22 -6.37 -0.71
CA SER A 156 6.05 -6.92 0.64
C SER A 156 5.10 -6.08 1.47
N LEU A 157 4.49 -6.69 2.49
CA LEU A 157 3.65 -6.03 3.46
C LEU A 157 4.45 -5.87 4.76
N LYS A 158 4.73 -4.64 5.17
CA LYS A 158 5.56 -4.35 6.36
C LYS A 158 4.93 -3.27 7.22
N ASN A 159 5.19 -3.34 8.51
CA ASN A 159 4.89 -2.25 9.44
C ASN A 159 6.12 -1.36 9.68
N VAL A 160 5.92 -0.22 10.33
CA VAL A 160 6.99 0.77 10.60
C VAL A 160 8.16 0.16 11.38
N GLU A 161 7.89 -0.76 12.32
CA GLU A 161 8.91 -1.40 13.14
C GLU A 161 9.82 -2.29 12.30
N GLN A 162 9.23 -3.13 11.44
CA GLN A 162 9.97 -4.00 10.51
C GLN A 162 10.81 -3.17 9.54
N ILE A 163 10.25 -2.10 8.96
CA ILE A 163 11.00 -1.18 8.09
C ILE A 163 12.19 -0.58 8.83
N GLY A 164 11.96 -0.11 10.07
CA GLY A 164 13.01 0.47 10.90
C GLY A 164 14.10 -0.53 11.26
N GLU A 165 13.76 -1.79 11.53
CA GLU A 165 14.71 -2.86 11.83
C GLU A 165 15.58 -3.19 10.61
N GLU A 166 14.97 -3.41 9.45
CA GLU A 166 15.68 -3.66 8.19
C GLU A 166 16.62 -2.51 7.85
N THR A 167 16.15 -1.26 7.94
CA THR A 167 16.99 -0.08 7.68
C THR A 167 18.20 -0.03 8.61
N ARG A 168 18.04 -0.38 9.89
CA ARG A 168 19.17 -0.46 10.84
C ARG A 168 20.14 -1.58 10.47
N MET A 169 19.62 -2.75 10.10
CA MET A 169 20.46 -3.87 9.68
C MET A 169 21.26 -3.55 8.42
N ASP A 170 20.64 -2.91 7.44
CA ASP A 170 21.32 -2.48 6.22
C ASP A 170 22.37 -1.39 6.49
N ALA A 171 22.09 -0.49 7.42
CA ALA A 171 23.08 0.48 7.85
C ALA A 171 24.29 -0.21 8.52
N VAL A 172 24.08 -1.20 9.38
CA VAL A 172 25.15 -1.98 10.01
C VAL A 172 25.97 -2.72 8.95
N LYS A 173 25.34 -3.39 8.00
CA LYS A 173 26.05 -4.07 6.89
C LYS A 173 26.92 -3.10 6.08
N ARG A 174 26.37 -1.91 5.76
CA ARG A 174 27.15 -0.89 5.02
C ARG A 174 28.33 -0.33 5.80
N LEU A 175 28.21 -0.18 7.12
CA LEU A 175 29.24 0.41 7.98
C LEU A 175 30.33 -0.60 8.40
N PHE A 176 29.96 -1.85 8.60
CA PHE A 176 30.82 -2.87 9.22
C PHE A 176 31.08 -4.09 8.34
N GLY A 177 30.52 -4.14 7.12
CA GLY A 177 30.59 -5.30 6.24
C GLY A 177 29.63 -6.41 6.64
N ASP A 178 29.84 -7.60 6.11
CA ASP A 178 28.99 -8.76 6.41
C ASP A 178 29.24 -9.23 7.85
N VAL A 179 28.29 -8.94 8.73
CA VAL A 179 28.35 -9.28 10.16
C VAL A 179 28.00 -10.75 10.45
N SER A 180 27.73 -11.57 9.45
CA SER A 180 27.46 -13.01 9.61
C SER A 180 28.64 -13.74 10.24
N GLU A 181 29.86 -13.23 10.08
CA GLU A 181 31.08 -13.78 10.68
C GLU A 181 31.19 -13.54 12.20
N PHE A 182 30.42 -12.61 12.76
CA PHE A 182 30.46 -12.29 14.20
C PHE A 182 29.47 -13.11 15.05
N GLY A 183 28.59 -13.90 14.43
CA GLY A 183 27.54 -14.70 15.08
C GLY A 183 27.95 -16.13 15.47
N GLY A 184 29.22 -16.49 15.39
CA GLY A 184 29.71 -17.83 15.68
C GLY A 184 30.44 -17.94 17.02
N LYS A 185 29.68 -18.14 18.13
CA LYS A 185 30.13 -18.95 19.30
C LYS A 185 28.92 -19.38 20.10
#